data_6020c882a0b4dc016475876129a057fe
#
_entry.id   6020c882a0b4dc016475876129a057fe
#
_cell.length_a   1.000
_cell.length_b   1.000
_cell.length_c   1.000
_cell.angle_alpha   90.00
_cell.angle_beta   90.00
_cell.angle_gamma   90.00
#
_symmetry.space_group_name_H-M   'P 1'
#
loop_
_entity.id
_entity.type
_entity.pdbx_description
1 polymer ?
#
loop_
_entity_poly.entity_id
_entity_poly.type
_entity_poly.pdbx_seq_one_letter_code
_entity_poly.pdbx_strand_id
1 'polypeptide(L)'
;MNNINIVLLELSYRLQYQPEVQFTVEEDCNHKGGIFKGNVAEMDAWGRLSVDYVYNGHTYEYDFNPKYDKNFKLILRSLYDMTEEEHIELKELIAFYMDDTLLDEACESDTEWCLYDRTGIKNMIGGAKFYWEEMIPIYDWFHKKGFDYRGLIEKGIVIKK
;
A
#
# COMPACT_ATOMS: atom_id res chain seq x y z
N MET A 1 6.34 15.19 -10.22
CA MET A 1 5.28 15.13 -9.19
C MET A 1 5.98 15.14 -7.83
N ASN A 2 5.56 15.96 -6.88
CA ASN A 2 6.19 15.99 -5.55
C ASN A 2 5.88 14.68 -4.82
N ASN A 3 6.84 14.11 -4.09
CA ASN A 3 6.68 12.83 -3.38
C ASN A 3 5.44 12.79 -2.49
N ILE A 4 5.10 13.90 -1.82
CA ILE A 4 3.90 13.98 -0.98
C ILE A 4 2.60 13.76 -1.78
N ASN A 5 2.52 14.25 -3.00
CA ASN A 5 1.33 14.04 -3.84
C ASN A 5 1.18 12.59 -4.28
N ILE A 6 2.29 11.87 -4.47
CA ILE A 6 2.28 10.43 -4.75
C ILE A 6 1.77 9.68 -3.53
N VAL A 7 2.23 10.01 -2.33
CA VAL A 7 1.80 9.39 -1.08
C VAL A 7 0.32 9.64 -0.81
N LEU A 8 -0.17 10.88 -1.00
CA LEU A 8 -1.59 11.19 -0.80
C LEU A 8 -2.50 10.48 -1.81
N LEU A 9 -2.05 10.33 -3.06
CA LEU A 9 -2.77 9.55 -4.06
C LEU A 9 -2.81 8.08 -3.66
N GLU A 10 -1.70 7.52 -3.21
CA GLU A 10 -1.63 6.13 -2.74
C GLU A 10 -2.52 5.88 -1.52
N LEU A 11 -2.54 6.83 -0.57
CA LEU A 11 -3.44 6.80 0.58
C LEU A 11 -4.91 6.79 0.16
N SER A 12 -5.29 7.61 -0.83
CA SER A 12 -6.69 7.69 -1.27
C SER A 12 -7.25 6.37 -1.78
N TYR A 13 -6.41 5.53 -2.40
CA TYR A 13 -6.80 4.18 -2.84
C TYR A 13 -6.91 3.17 -1.70
N ARG A 14 -6.24 3.43 -0.57
CA ARG A 14 -6.12 2.50 0.56
C ARG A 14 -6.96 2.91 1.76
N LEU A 15 -7.60 4.08 1.72
CA LEU A 15 -8.25 4.69 2.89
C LEU A 15 -9.25 3.76 3.57
N GLN A 16 -10.05 3.02 2.78
CA GLN A 16 -11.01 2.03 3.30
C GLN A 16 -10.37 0.88 4.10
N TYR A 17 -9.04 0.67 3.97
CA TYR A 17 -8.28 -0.38 4.66
C TYR A 17 -7.44 0.17 5.81
N GLN A 18 -7.65 1.42 6.21
CA GLN A 18 -6.96 2.08 7.31
C GLN A 18 -5.43 1.93 7.25
N PRO A 19 -4.78 2.46 6.19
CA PRO A 19 -3.34 2.27 5.99
C PRO A 19 -2.53 2.84 7.15
N GLU A 20 -1.44 2.13 7.49
CA GLU A 20 -0.51 2.54 8.54
C GLU A 20 0.39 3.67 8.05
N VAL A 21 0.59 4.69 8.88
CA VAL A 21 1.46 5.84 8.59
C VAL A 21 2.36 6.17 9.77
N GLN A 22 3.48 6.83 9.49
CA GLN A 22 4.33 7.49 10.47
C GLN A 22 4.11 9.00 10.38
N PHE A 23 4.02 9.67 11.53
CA PHE A 23 3.76 11.11 11.60
C PHE A 23 4.31 11.70 12.89
N THR A 24 4.33 13.03 12.99
CA THR A 24 4.78 13.76 14.18
C THR A 24 3.58 14.23 14.99
N VAL A 25 3.60 13.95 16.28
CA VAL A 25 2.71 14.58 17.27
C VAL A 25 3.48 15.68 17.98
N GLU A 26 2.94 16.88 18.03
CA GLU A 26 3.51 17.98 18.79
C GLU A 26 3.33 17.74 20.30
N GLU A 27 4.27 18.25 21.11
CA GLU A 27 4.17 18.15 22.56
C GLU A 27 3.02 19.01 23.07
N ASP A 28 2.14 18.42 23.86
CA ASP A 28 1.05 19.11 24.56
C ASP A 28 0.97 18.67 26.02
N CYS A 29 -0.07 19.14 26.75
CA CYS A 29 -0.23 18.81 28.17
C CYS A 29 -0.49 17.31 28.44
N ASN A 30 -0.88 16.53 27.44
CA ASN A 30 -1.24 15.10 27.55
C ASN A 30 -0.19 14.18 26.92
N HIS A 31 0.63 14.70 25.98
CA HIS A 31 1.55 13.90 25.20
C HIS A 31 2.94 14.51 25.17
N LYS A 32 3.93 13.66 25.37
CA LYS A 32 5.30 14.01 25.01
C LYS A 32 5.42 13.92 23.50
N GLY A 33 5.73 15.03 22.86
CA GLY A 33 5.90 15.10 21.41
C GLY A 33 6.89 14.07 20.87
N GLY A 34 6.70 13.62 19.62
CA GLY A 34 7.56 12.63 19.02
C GLY A 34 7.04 12.11 17.67
N ILE A 35 7.73 11.08 17.15
CA ILE A 35 7.33 10.38 15.94
C ILE A 35 6.54 9.13 16.36
N PHE A 36 5.33 9.01 15.83
CA PHE A 36 4.41 7.92 16.11
C PHE A 36 4.03 7.18 14.84
N LYS A 37 3.44 6.00 15.03
CA LYS A 37 2.77 5.24 13.97
C LYS A 37 1.31 5.08 14.34
N GLY A 38 0.45 5.12 13.33
CA GLY A 38 -0.98 4.95 13.50
C GLY A 38 -1.67 4.60 12.18
N ASN A 39 -2.97 4.34 12.27
CA ASN A 39 -3.78 4.00 11.12
C ASN A 39 -4.62 5.21 10.69
N VAL A 40 -4.64 5.50 9.40
CA VAL A 40 -5.45 6.59 8.87
C VAL A 40 -6.92 6.20 8.95
N ALA A 41 -7.70 6.96 9.73
CA ALA A 41 -9.13 6.81 9.84
C ALA A 41 -9.86 7.56 8.72
N GLU A 42 -9.45 8.82 8.48
CA GLU A 42 -10.10 9.69 7.49
C GLU A 42 -9.09 10.57 6.74
N MET A 43 -9.51 11.02 5.55
CA MET A 43 -8.83 12.06 4.78
C MET A 43 -9.89 13.02 4.23
N ASP A 44 -9.74 14.31 4.53
CA ASP A 44 -10.64 15.34 4.02
C ASP A 44 -10.32 15.75 2.56
N ALA A 45 -11.18 16.57 1.97
CA ALA A 45 -11.03 17.04 0.60
C ALA A 45 -9.77 17.92 0.37
N TRP A 46 -9.16 18.42 1.43
CA TRP A 46 -7.91 19.21 1.39
C TRP A 46 -6.66 18.36 1.66
N GLY A 47 -6.84 17.05 1.91
CA GLY A 47 -5.77 16.11 2.20
C GLY A 47 -5.23 16.20 3.64
N ARG A 48 -6.04 16.72 4.58
CA ARG A 48 -5.75 16.56 6.02
C ARG A 48 -6.14 15.15 6.42
N LEU A 49 -5.38 14.57 7.33
CA LEU A 49 -5.57 13.21 7.82
C LEU A 49 -6.01 13.24 9.27
N SER A 50 -6.97 12.37 9.60
CA SER A 50 -7.24 11.92 10.95
C SER A 50 -6.62 10.54 11.14
N VAL A 51 -5.81 10.37 12.17
CA VAL A 51 -5.03 9.15 12.43
C VAL A 51 -5.24 8.67 13.85
N ASP A 52 -5.62 7.41 13.98
CA ASP A 52 -5.69 6.71 15.25
C ASP A 52 -4.32 6.13 15.62
N TYR A 53 -3.81 6.45 16.82
CA TYR A 53 -2.54 5.93 17.31
C TYR A 53 -2.61 5.55 18.79
N VAL A 54 -1.70 4.70 19.23
CA VAL A 54 -1.64 4.25 20.63
C VAL A 54 -0.48 4.94 21.37
N TYR A 55 -0.79 5.54 22.50
CA TYR A 55 0.20 6.11 23.42
C TYR A 55 -0.11 5.71 24.85
N ASN A 56 0.87 5.15 25.56
CA ASN A 56 0.72 4.65 26.94
C ASN A 56 -0.49 3.71 27.16
N GLY A 57 -0.81 2.89 26.15
CA GLY A 57 -1.91 1.92 26.20
C GLY A 57 -3.30 2.51 25.92
N HIS A 58 -3.40 3.78 25.59
CA HIS A 58 -4.65 4.45 25.20
C HIS A 58 -4.62 4.80 23.71
N THR A 59 -5.79 4.72 23.05
CA THR A 59 -5.96 5.17 21.68
C THR A 59 -6.32 6.65 21.66
N TYR A 60 -5.67 7.39 20.77
CA TYR A 60 -5.87 8.80 20.54
C TYR A 60 -6.09 9.04 19.05
N GLU A 61 -6.87 10.05 18.74
CA GLU A 61 -7.06 10.56 17.38
C GLU A 61 -6.25 11.85 17.21
N TYR A 62 -5.57 12.00 16.06
CA TYR A 62 -4.76 13.18 15.78
C TYR A 62 -4.98 13.66 14.34
N ASP A 63 -5.38 14.93 14.24
CA ASP A 63 -5.63 15.60 12.97
C ASP A 63 -4.42 16.43 12.55
N PHE A 64 -3.92 16.22 11.35
CA PHE A 64 -2.81 17.00 10.82
C PHE A 64 -2.82 17.11 9.30
N ASN A 65 -2.02 18.04 8.77
CA ASN A 65 -1.81 18.14 7.34
C ASN A 65 -0.44 17.54 6.98
N PRO A 66 -0.38 16.41 6.29
CA PRO A 66 0.86 15.68 5.98
C PRO A 66 1.83 16.49 5.09
N LYS A 67 1.37 17.53 4.41
CA LYS A 67 2.23 18.41 3.61
C LYS A 67 3.21 19.21 4.46
N TYR A 68 2.90 19.42 5.74
CA TYR A 68 3.73 20.19 6.68
C TYR A 68 4.49 19.29 7.66
N ASP A 69 4.19 18.00 7.73
CA ASP A 69 4.94 17.05 8.54
C ASP A 69 6.11 16.44 7.76
N LYS A 70 7.34 16.80 8.14
CA LYS A 70 8.58 16.30 7.53
C LYS A 70 8.81 14.80 7.76
N ASN A 71 8.23 14.25 8.83
CA ASN A 71 8.37 12.85 9.21
C ASN A 71 7.22 11.98 8.69
N PHE A 72 6.24 12.59 8.02
CA PHE A 72 5.13 11.85 7.45
C PHE A 72 5.60 10.86 6.39
N LYS A 73 5.25 9.60 6.59
CA LYS A 73 5.54 8.48 5.67
C LYS A 73 4.39 7.48 5.68
N LEU A 74 3.97 7.05 4.51
CA LEU A 74 3.14 5.87 4.39
C LEU A 74 3.99 4.62 4.65
N ILE A 75 3.42 3.63 5.34
CA ILE A 75 4.09 2.37 5.67
C ILE A 75 3.48 1.27 4.82
N LEU A 76 4.30 0.58 4.02
CA LEU A 76 3.85 -0.50 3.15
C LEU A 76 4.69 -1.76 3.36
N ARG A 77 4.09 -2.92 3.05
CA ARG A 77 4.78 -4.20 2.99
C ARG A 77 5.49 -4.35 1.65
N SER A 78 6.69 -4.90 1.66
CA SER A 78 7.34 -5.33 0.43
C SER A 78 6.64 -6.55 -0.16
N LEU A 79 6.59 -6.69 -1.48
CA LEU A 79 6.11 -7.90 -2.16
C LEU A 79 6.94 -9.15 -1.76
N TYR A 80 8.20 -8.96 -1.37
CA TYR A 80 9.05 -10.04 -0.86
C TYR A 80 8.64 -10.57 0.53
N ASP A 81 7.77 -9.83 1.25
CA ASP A 81 7.25 -10.23 2.56
C ASP A 81 5.89 -10.97 2.43
N MET A 82 5.49 -11.34 1.21
CA MET A 82 4.28 -12.10 0.95
C MET A 82 4.43 -13.52 1.50
N THR A 83 3.42 -14.00 2.23
CA THR A 83 3.40 -15.38 2.72
C THR A 83 2.96 -16.34 1.62
N GLU A 84 3.18 -17.65 1.82
CA GLU A 84 2.75 -18.66 0.86
C GLU A 84 1.22 -18.69 0.69
N GLU A 85 0.47 -18.49 1.78
CA GLU A 85 -0.99 -18.39 1.73
C GLU A 85 -1.44 -17.20 0.93
N GLU A 86 -0.78 -16.04 1.08
CA GLU A 86 -1.06 -14.84 0.29
C GLU A 86 -0.72 -15.03 -1.19
N HIS A 87 0.32 -15.79 -1.49
CA HIS A 87 0.66 -16.18 -2.86
C HIS A 87 -0.45 -17.04 -3.48
N ILE A 88 -0.97 -18.03 -2.74
CA ILE A 88 -2.07 -18.89 -3.20
C ILE A 88 -3.34 -18.07 -3.42
N GLU A 89 -3.70 -17.22 -2.44
CA GLU A 89 -4.88 -16.33 -2.54
C GLU A 89 -4.82 -15.44 -3.78
N LEU A 90 -3.66 -14.86 -4.05
CA LEU A 90 -3.49 -14.00 -5.23
C LEU A 90 -3.52 -14.81 -6.53
N LYS A 91 -2.99 -16.04 -6.53
CA LYS A 91 -3.09 -16.99 -7.64
C LYS A 91 -4.54 -17.26 -8.02
N GLU A 92 -5.33 -17.64 -7.04
CA GLU A 92 -6.73 -17.95 -7.24
C GLU A 92 -7.50 -16.72 -7.76
N LEU A 93 -7.17 -15.53 -7.22
CA LEU A 93 -7.77 -14.28 -7.67
C LEU A 93 -7.43 -13.98 -9.13
N ILE A 94 -6.18 -14.17 -9.52
CA ILE A 94 -5.73 -13.95 -10.90
C ILE A 94 -6.37 -14.98 -11.82
N ALA A 95 -6.35 -16.26 -11.46
CA ALA A 95 -6.96 -17.35 -12.24
C ALA A 95 -8.46 -17.11 -12.48
N PHE A 96 -9.16 -16.55 -11.50
CA PHE A 96 -10.58 -16.23 -11.62
C PHE A 96 -10.88 -15.16 -12.67
N TYR A 97 -9.98 -14.17 -12.84
CA TYR A 97 -10.17 -13.05 -13.76
C TYR A 97 -9.42 -13.20 -15.09
N MET A 98 -8.53 -14.20 -15.19
CA MET A 98 -7.75 -14.47 -16.39
C MET A 98 -8.19 -15.79 -17.01
N ASP A 99 -8.20 -15.84 -18.34
CA ASP A 99 -8.38 -17.10 -19.07
C ASP A 99 -7.25 -18.07 -18.70
N ASP A 100 -7.60 -19.30 -18.30
CA ASP A 100 -6.67 -20.35 -17.85
C ASP A 100 -5.50 -20.58 -18.86
N THR A 101 -5.74 -20.38 -20.15
CA THR A 101 -4.71 -20.52 -21.20
C THR A 101 -3.55 -19.53 -21.04
N LEU A 102 -3.79 -18.35 -20.50
CA LEU A 102 -2.74 -17.35 -20.29
C LEU A 102 -1.91 -17.61 -19.03
N LEU A 103 -2.49 -18.32 -18.04
CA LEU A 103 -1.80 -18.74 -16.84
C LEU A 103 -0.81 -19.88 -17.12
N ASP A 104 -1.19 -20.84 -17.95
CA ASP A 104 -0.34 -21.97 -18.32
C ASP A 104 0.90 -21.52 -19.10
N GLU A 105 0.76 -20.57 -20.03
CA GLU A 105 1.90 -20.00 -20.77
C GLU A 105 2.83 -19.16 -19.87
N ALA A 106 2.29 -18.50 -18.85
CA ALA A 106 3.09 -17.71 -17.90
C ALA A 106 3.77 -18.56 -16.82
N CYS A 107 3.22 -19.76 -16.52
CA CYS A 107 3.72 -20.66 -15.49
C CYS A 107 4.75 -21.68 -16.01
N GLU A 108 4.91 -21.86 -17.30
CA GLU A 108 5.92 -22.77 -17.89
C GLU A 108 7.37 -22.24 -17.79
N SER A 109 7.57 -20.99 -17.42
CA SER A 109 8.90 -20.53 -17.06
C SER A 109 9.14 -20.76 -15.58
N ASP A 110 10.17 -21.51 -15.22
CA ASP A 110 10.69 -21.78 -13.87
C ASP A 110 11.03 -20.52 -13.05
N THR A 111 10.63 -19.37 -13.50
CA THR A 111 10.77 -18.09 -12.82
C THR A 111 9.48 -17.75 -12.11
N GLU A 112 9.52 -17.93 -10.80
CA GLU A 112 8.58 -17.40 -9.83
C GLU A 112 7.83 -16.18 -10.39
N TRP A 113 6.60 -16.39 -10.80
CA TRP A 113 5.60 -15.37 -11.08
C TRP A 113 6.11 -14.09 -11.73
N CYS A 114 5.96 -13.96 -13.04
CA CYS A 114 6.16 -12.71 -13.78
C CYS A 114 5.39 -11.50 -13.21
N LEU A 115 4.45 -11.74 -12.29
CA LEU A 115 3.73 -10.74 -11.50
C LEU A 115 4.59 -9.98 -10.51
N TYR A 116 5.68 -10.59 -10.04
CA TYR A 116 6.44 -10.14 -8.89
C TYR A 116 7.91 -9.98 -9.14
N ASP A 117 8.29 -9.71 -10.37
CA ASP A 117 9.63 -9.22 -10.49
C ASP A 117 9.73 -7.88 -9.73
N ARG A 118 10.94 -7.51 -9.36
CA ARG A 118 11.25 -6.30 -8.62
C ARG A 118 10.71 -5.01 -9.29
N THR A 119 10.22 -5.10 -10.49
CA THR A 119 9.69 -3.99 -11.29
C THR A 119 8.16 -3.88 -11.23
N GLY A 120 7.50 -4.76 -10.48
CA GLY A 120 6.05 -4.76 -10.25
C GLY A 120 5.28 -5.39 -11.42
N ILE A 121 3.96 -5.25 -11.38
CA ILE A 121 2.96 -5.77 -12.34
C ILE A 121 3.28 -5.49 -13.83
N LYS A 122 4.31 -4.72 -14.14
CA LYS A 122 4.69 -4.32 -15.50
C LYS A 122 4.90 -5.49 -16.46
N ASN A 123 5.40 -6.63 -15.99
CA ASN A 123 5.65 -7.77 -16.84
C ASN A 123 4.42 -8.60 -17.18
N MET A 124 3.37 -8.54 -16.36
CA MET A 124 2.07 -9.13 -16.71
C MET A 124 1.40 -8.45 -17.89
N ILE A 125 1.63 -7.16 -18.06
CA ILE A 125 0.96 -6.36 -19.08
C ILE A 125 1.65 -6.49 -20.44
N GLY A 126 2.84 -7.05 -20.52
CA GLY A 126 3.68 -7.07 -21.72
C GLY A 126 3.15 -7.88 -22.91
N GLY A 127 2.09 -8.67 -22.76
CA GLY A 127 1.54 -9.50 -23.84
C GLY A 127 0.03 -9.75 -23.76
N ALA A 128 -0.60 -9.62 -22.62
CA ALA A 128 -2.02 -9.89 -22.44
C ALA A 128 -2.84 -8.59 -22.50
N LYS A 129 -3.89 -8.59 -23.30
CA LYS A 129 -4.88 -7.53 -23.31
C LYS A 129 -5.83 -7.77 -22.13
N PHE A 130 -5.49 -7.17 -20.97
CA PHE A 130 -6.42 -7.15 -19.84
C PHE A 130 -7.45 -6.06 -20.05
N TYR A 131 -8.70 -6.39 -19.76
CA TYR A 131 -9.70 -5.37 -19.57
C TYR A 131 -9.44 -4.71 -18.22
N TRP A 132 -9.56 -3.39 -18.17
CA TRP A 132 -9.36 -2.59 -16.96
C TRP A 132 -10.15 -3.13 -15.75
N GLU A 133 -11.35 -3.61 -15.99
CA GLU A 133 -12.27 -4.16 -15.00
C GLU A 133 -11.72 -5.41 -14.30
N GLU A 134 -10.91 -6.21 -14.98
CA GLU A 134 -10.28 -7.42 -14.45
C GLU A 134 -9.12 -7.10 -13.51
N MET A 135 -8.48 -5.95 -13.70
CA MET A 135 -7.35 -5.52 -12.88
C MET A 135 -7.77 -4.88 -11.55
N ILE A 136 -9.00 -4.35 -11.46
CA ILE A 136 -9.48 -3.67 -10.24
C ILE A 136 -9.41 -4.57 -9.01
N PRO A 137 -9.91 -5.82 -9.02
CA PRO A 137 -9.86 -6.70 -7.85
C PRO A 137 -8.43 -7.04 -7.43
N ILE A 138 -7.49 -7.14 -8.38
CA ILE A 138 -6.08 -7.43 -8.11
C ILE A 138 -5.43 -6.23 -7.39
N TYR A 139 -5.65 -5.01 -7.89
CA TYR A 139 -5.16 -3.80 -7.22
C TYR A 139 -5.78 -3.62 -5.84
N ASP A 140 -7.08 -3.88 -5.71
CA ASP A 140 -7.80 -3.81 -4.46
C ASP A 140 -7.23 -4.80 -3.42
N TRP A 141 -6.90 -6.02 -3.85
CA TRP A 141 -6.22 -7.00 -3.01
C TRP A 141 -4.86 -6.50 -2.51
N PHE A 142 -4.03 -5.91 -3.37
CA PHE A 142 -2.76 -5.32 -2.95
C PHE A 142 -2.94 -4.18 -1.95
N HIS A 143 -3.95 -3.32 -2.16
CA HIS A 143 -4.26 -2.25 -1.24
C HIS A 143 -4.69 -2.78 0.13
N LYS A 144 -5.59 -3.76 0.15
CA LYS A 144 -6.09 -4.42 1.35
C LYS A 144 -4.98 -5.08 2.17
N LYS A 145 -4.06 -5.76 1.51
CA LYS A 145 -2.91 -6.42 2.15
C LYS A 145 -1.75 -5.45 2.49
N GLY A 146 -1.82 -4.22 2.04
CA GLY A 146 -0.83 -3.17 2.30
C GLY A 146 0.46 -3.31 1.50
N PHE A 147 0.48 -4.04 0.37
CA PHE A 147 1.68 -4.25 -0.42
C PHE A 147 2.07 -3.04 -1.28
N ASP A 148 3.39 -2.84 -1.42
CA ASP A 148 3.99 -1.86 -2.33
C ASP A 148 4.19 -2.47 -3.73
N TYR A 149 3.13 -2.60 -4.49
CA TYR A 149 3.20 -3.08 -5.88
C TYR A 149 3.74 -2.04 -6.88
N ARG A 150 4.01 -0.81 -6.43
CA ARG A 150 4.54 0.30 -7.26
C ARG A 150 6.03 0.57 -7.08
N GLY A 151 6.68 -0.17 -6.18
CA GLY A 151 8.10 0.00 -5.86
C GLY A 151 8.41 1.36 -5.19
N LEU A 152 7.51 1.87 -4.35
CA LEU A 152 7.68 3.15 -3.67
C LEU A 152 8.68 3.05 -2.50
N ILE A 153 8.84 1.84 -1.91
CA ILE A 153 9.84 1.54 -0.89
C ILE A 153 11.25 1.73 -1.49
N GLU A 154 11.51 1.13 -2.65
CA GLU A 154 12.81 1.22 -3.33
C GLU A 154 13.13 2.65 -3.77
N LYS A 155 12.12 3.44 -4.09
CA LYS A 155 12.25 4.86 -4.41
C LYS A 155 12.42 5.76 -3.19
N GLY A 156 12.37 5.21 -1.97
CA GLY A 156 12.46 5.96 -0.71
C GLY A 156 11.29 6.91 -0.44
N ILE A 157 10.14 6.70 -1.11
CA ILE A 157 8.94 7.53 -0.98
C ILE A 157 8.11 7.11 0.23
N VAL A 158 8.09 5.81 0.52
CA VAL A 158 7.40 5.19 1.66
C VAL A 158 8.40 4.37 2.47
N ILE A 159 8.02 3.94 3.67
CA ILE A 159 8.86 3.05 4.48
C ILE A 159 8.32 1.63 4.48
N LYS A 160 9.24 0.67 4.59
CA LYS A 160 8.90 -0.74 4.73
C LYS A 160 8.34 -0.99 6.13
N LYS A 161 7.24 -1.75 6.18
CA LYS A 161 6.65 -2.25 7.41
C LYS A 161 7.57 -3.23 8.14
#